data_4850c655422365b11b1045bad3fecf72
#
_entry.id   4850c655422365b11b1045bad3fecf72
#
_cell.length_a   1.000
_cell.length_b   1.000
_cell.length_c   1.000
_cell.angle_alpha   90.00
_cell.angle_beta   90.00
_cell.angle_gamma   90.00
#
_symmetry.space_group_name_H-M   'P 1'
#
loop_
_entity.id
_entity.type
_entity.pdbx_description
1 polymer ?
#
loop_
_entity_poly.entity_id
_entity_poly.type
_entity_poly.pdbx_seq_one_letter_code
_entity_poly.pdbx_strand_id
1 'polypeptide(L)'
;MIDEYGVNIVGEYYLQITHNLIALKGQSIEDIKEVQSHPMALLQCRDFFKVNADIVLIEDKDTAQVAKKISENKIKGLGAIASDLASKIYGLDIINDNIQTIKKNQTRFVILQKIGPNKNLNFNKASVKFELDHKRGSLSLIHI
;
A
#
# COMPACT_ATOMS: atom_id res chain seq x y z
N MET A 1 -9.45 -21.19 5.89
CA MET A 1 -10.22 -19.92 5.99
C MET A 1 -11.26 -19.80 4.86
N ILE A 2 -10.94 -19.68 3.56
CA ILE A 2 -11.95 -19.57 2.48
C ILE A 2 -12.90 -20.76 2.49
N ASP A 3 -12.39 -21.97 2.57
CA ASP A 3 -13.16 -23.22 2.61
C ASP A 3 -14.08 -23.32 3.84
N GLU A 4 -13.66 -22.77 4.98
CA GLU A 4 -14.40 -22.80 6.26
C GLU A 4 -15.65 -21.91 6.22
N TYR A 5 -15.61 -20.81 5.44
CA TYR A 5 -16.71 -19.85 5.36
C TYR A 5 -17.65 -20.07 4.17
N GLY A 6 -17.45 -21.14 3.40
CA GLY A 6 -18.32 -21.47 2.27
C GLY A 6 -18.37 -20.35 1.22
N VAL A 7 -17.22 -19.78 0.88
CA VAL A 7 -17.09 -18.74 -0.16
C VAL A 7 -16.15 -19.19 -1.27
N ASN A 8 -16.45 -18.75 -2.49
CA ASN A 8 -15.61 -18.96 -3.67
C ASN A 8 -14.94 -17.66 -4.10
N ILE A 9 -13.71 -17.77 -4.63
CA ILE A 9 -13.08 -16.67 -5.35
C ILE A 9 -13.70 -16.62 -6.74
N VAL A 10 -14.35 -15.51 -7.08
CA VAL A 10 -15.01 -15.31 -8.38
C VAL A 10 -14.33 -14.28 -9.27
N GLY A 11 -13.33 -13.58 -8.73
CA GLY A 11 -12.55 -12.62 -9.48
C GLY A 11 -11.39 -12.08 -8.67
N GLU A 12 -10.58 -11.28 -9.34
CA GLU A 12 -9.46 -10.57 -8.72
C GLU A 12 -9.30 -9.18 -9.33
N TYR A 13 -8.80 -8.27 -8.54
CA TYR A 13 -8.47 -6.92 -8.94
C TYR A 13 -7.08 -6.54 -8.41
N TYR A 14 -6.28 -5.93 -9.27
CA TYR A 14 -4.94 -5.44 -8.91
C TYR A 14 -4.98 -3.92 -8.79
N LEU A 15 -4.72 -3.42 -7.59
CA LEU A 15 -4.61 -1.98 -7.33
C LEU A 15 -3.14 -1.60 -7.27
N GLN A 16 -2.74 -0.67 -8.13
CA GLN A 16 -1.42 -0.07 -8.06
C GLN A 16 -1.35 0.82 -6.81
N ILE A 17 -0.37 0.57 -5.96
CA ILE A 17 -0.13 1.37 -4.76
C ILE A 17 0.98 2.37 -5.07
N THR A 18 0.64 3.66 -4.97
CA THR A 18 1.59 4.76 -5.09
C THR A 18 1.71 5.49 -3.76
N HIS A 19 2.93 5.76 -3.37
CA HIS A 19 3.25 6.56 -2.19
C HIS A 19 3.76 7.92 -2.62
N ASN A 20 3.14 8.97 -2.13
CA ASN A 20 3.56 10.35 -2.37
C ASN A 20 3.91 11.00 -1.03
N LEU A 21 4.89 11.88 -1.04
CA LEU A 21 5.13 12.79 0.07
C LEU A 21 4.17 13.96 -0.09
N ILE A 22 3.27 14.11 0.88
CA ILE A 22 2.27 15.19 0.90
C ILE A 22 2.50 16.09 2.11
N ALA A 23 2.22 17.38 1.95
CA ALA A 23 2.36 18.37 3.01
C ALA A 23 1.37 19.53 2.81
N LEU A 24 1.40 20.48 3.74
CA LEU A 24 0.60 21.70 3.64
C LEU A 24 0.97 22.47 2.38
N LYS A 25 -0.02 23.10 1.75
CA LYS A 25 0.16 23.85 0.50
C LYS A 25 1.24 24.91 0.58
N GLY A 26 1.99 25.03 -0.53
CA GLY A 26 3.04 26.02 -0.71
C GLY A 26 4.35 25.71 -0.01
N GLN A 27 4.57 24.48 0.43
CA GLN A 27 5.84 23.99 0.93
C GLN A 27 6.62 23.25 -0.16
N SER A 28 7.94 23.24 -0.04
CA SER A 28 8.88 22.45 -0.83
C SER A 28 9.50 21.33 0.00
N ILE A 29 10.34 20.49 -0.59
CA ILE A 29 11.02 19.40 0.13
C ILE A 29 11.95 19.94 1.21
N GLU A 30 12.58 21.08 0.99
CA GLU A 30 13.50 21.73 1.92
C GLU A 30 12.80 22.24 3.19
N ASP A 31 11.50 22.51 3.10
CA ASP A 31 10.69 22.93 4.25
C ASP A 31 10.34 21.77 5.17
N ILE A 32 10.37 20.53 4.65
CA ILE A 32 9.97 19.36 5.41
C ILE A 32 11.08 18.93 6.36
N LYS A 33 10.77 18.89 7.65
CA LYS A 33 11.68 18.47 8.72
C LYS A 33 11.34 17.10 9.28
N GLU A 34 10.07 16.74 9.19
CA GLU A 34 9.54 15.51 9.76
C GLU A 34 8.53 14.87 8.81
N VAL A 35 8.54 13.54 8.72
CA VAL A 35 7.54 12.75 8.01
C VAL A 35 6.97 11.70 8.95
N GLN A 36 5.65 11.74 9.14
CA GLN A 36 4.92 10.76 9.92
C GLN A 36 4.15 9.82 8.99
N SER A 37 4.27 8.51 9.21
CA SER A 37 3.52 7.51 8.43
C SER A 37 3.54 6.14 9.09
N HIS A 38 2.72 5.23 8.56
CA HIS A 38 2.74 3.82 8.96
C HIS A 38 4.13 3.20 8.69
N PRO A 39 4.66 2.37 9.60
CA PRO A 39 6.00 1.76 9.46
C PRO A 39 6.26 1.10 8.10
N MET A 40 5.26 0.39 7.56
CA MET A 40 5.38 -0.23 6.24
C MET A 40 5.52 0.78 5.10
N ALA A 41 4.86 1.93 5.17
CA ALA A 41 4.99 2.98 4.17
C ALA A 41 6.37 3.64 4.22
N LEU A 42 6.89 3.91 5.43
CA LEU A 42 8.25 4.39 5.64
C LEU A 42 9.29 3.41 5.08
N LEU A 43 9.14 2.10 5.38
CA LEU A 43 10.01 1.06 4.85
C LEU A 43 9.98 0.97 3.32
N GLN A 44 8.79 1.07 2.73
CA GLN A 44 8.62 1.04 1.27
C GLN A 44 9.21 2.27 0.57
N CYS A 45 9.41 3.38 1.26
CA CYS A 45 9.98 4.62 0.74
C CYS A 45 11.42 4.88 1.18
N ARG A 46 12.10 3.89 1.75
CA ARG A 46 13.41 4.06 2.40
C ARG A 46 14.49 4.67 1.50
N ASP A 47 14.50 4.35 0.19
CA ASP A 47 15.55 4.84 -0.69
C ASP A 47 15.37 6.34 -1.00
N PHE A 48 14.14 6.83 -1.02
CA PHE A 48 13.84 8.26 -1.10
C PHE A 48 14.39 9.00 0.13
N PHE A 49 14.19 8.47 1.34
CA PHE A 49 14.65 9.10 2.57
C PHE A 49 16.14 8.93 2.84
N LYS A 50 16.83 7.97 2.21
CA LYS A 50 18.31 7.93 2.25
C LYS A 50 18.94 9.13 1.54
N VAL A 51 18.32 9.62 0.47
CA VAL A 51 18.78 10.83 -0.24
C VAL A 51 18.39 12.09 0.50
N ASN A 52 17.27 12.07 1.23
CA ASN A 52 16.76 13.18 2.04
C ASN A 52 16.96 12.88 3.54
N ALA A 53 18.20 12.64 3.94
CA ALA A 53 18.55 12.14 5.28
C ALA A 53 18.32 13.14 6.42
N ASP A 54 18.12 14.42 6.12
CA ASP A 54 17.81 15.46 7.10
C ASP A 54 16.35 15.41 7.59
N ILE A 55 15.49 14.61 6.94
CA ILE A 55 14.10 14.44 7.33
C ILE A 55 13.99 13.37 8.42
N VAL A 56 13.43 13.75 9.56
CA VAL A 56 13.15 12.83 10.67
C VAL A 56 11.92 11.98 10.35
N LEU A 57 12.06 10.65 10.43
CA LEU A 57 10.97 9.72 10.19
C LEU A 57 10.34 9.29 11.52
N ILE A 58 9.02 9.44 11.63
CA ILE A 58 8.26 9.06 12.83
C ILE A 58 7.17 8.07 12.44
N GLU A 59 7.12 6.97 13.17
CA GLU A 59 6.08 5.96 12.98
C GLU A 59 4.74 6.44 13.57
N ASP A 60 3.68 6.27 12.80
CA ASP A 60 2.30 6.50 13.21
C ASP A 60 1.43 5.31 12.79
N LYS A 61 0.31 5.12 13.47
CA LYS A 61 -0.60 3.99 13.20
C LYS A 61 -1.36 4.12 11.89
N ASP A 62 -1.59 5.34 11.40
CA ASP A 62 -2.45 5.60 10.25
C ASP A 62 -1.98 6.82 9.44
N THR A 63 -1.63 6.58 8.19
CA THR A 63 -1.20 7.62 7.25
C THR A 63 -2.29 8.65 6.95
N ALA A 64 -3.57 8.23 6.89
CA ALA A 64 -4.68 9.12 6.62
C ALA A 64 -4.95 10.08 7.79
N GLN A 65 -4.77 9.61 9.02
CA GLN A 65 -4.88 10.46 10.23
C GLN A 65 -3.78 11.53 10.25
N VAL A 66 -2.57 11.20 9.83
CA VAL A 66 -1.48 12.18 9.73
C VAL A 66 -1.84 13.27 8.70
N ALA A 67 -2.32 12.89 7.52
CA ALA A 67 -2.75 13.84 6.49
C ALA A 67 -3.86 14.77 7.01
N LYS A 68 -4.85 14.20 7.69
CA LYS A 68 -5.92 14.96 8.35
C LYS A 68 -5.37 15.96 9.37
N LYS A 69 -4.48 15.51 10.25
CA LYS A 69 -3.82 16.33 11.29
C LYS A 69 -3.06 17.52 10.69
N ILE A 70 -2.28 17.29 9.60
CA ILE A 70 -1.57 18.35 8.89
C ILE A 70 -2.55 19.39 8.37
N SER A 71 -3.64 18.94 7.72
CA SER A 71 -4.63 19.82 7.11
C SER A 71 -5.41 20.65 8.15
N GLU A 72 -5.94 20.00 9.18
CA GLU A 72 -6.77 20.65 10.21
C GLU A 72 -5.98 21.65 11.06
N ASN A 73 -4.76 21.25 11.48
CA ASN A 73 -3.93 22.06 12.36
C ASN A 73 -2.94 22.98 11.62
N LYS A 74 -2.95 22.99 10.28
CA LYS A 74 -2.08 23.82 9.43
C LYS A 74 -0.59 23.66 9.79
N ILE A 75 -0.13 22.42 10.03
CA ILE A 75 1.21 22.15 10.51
C ILE A 75 2.21 22.30 9.35
N LYS A 76 3.12 23.25 9.47
CA LYS A 76 4.24 23.44 8.55
C LYS A 76 5.42 22.54 8.93
N GLY A 77 6.20 22.12 7.95
CA GLY A 77 7.40 21.30 8.16
C GLY A 77 7.10 19.82 8.41
N LEU A 78 5.83 19.44 8.51
CA LEU A 78 5.41 18.06 8.67
C LEU A 78 4.85 17.52 7.34
N GLY A 79 5.41 16.40 6.88
CA GLY A 79 4.92 15.63 5.75
C GLY A 79 4.28 14.32 6.17
N ALA A 80 3.50 13.75 5.26
CA ALA A 80 2.95 12.40 5.37
C ALA A 80 3.18 11.62 4.08
N ILE A 81 3.30 10.29 4.18
CA ILE A 81 3.28 9.43 3.00
C ILE A 81 1.83 9.02 2.76
N ALA A 82 1.27 9.37 1.63
CA ALA A 82 -0.13 9.05 1.34
C ALA A 82 -0.41 8.90 -0.17
N SER A 83 -1.64 8.49 -0.50
CA SER A 83 -2.11 8.42 -1.87
C SER A 83 -2.48 9.80 -2.42
N ASP A 84 -2.53 9.90 -3.76
CA ASP A 84 -3.07 11.07 -4.46
C ASP A 84 -4.50 11.44 -4.00
N LEU A 85 -5.32 10.43 -3.74
CA LEU A 85 -6.67 10.65 -3.22
C LEU A 85 -6.67 11.35 -1.85
N ALA A 86 -5.76 10.97 -0.97
CA ALA A 86 -5.65 11.60 0.36
C ALA A 86 -5.22 13.07 0.25
N SER A 87 -4.28 13.40 -0.66
CA SER A 87 -3.89 14.80 -0.89
C SER A 87 -5.07 15.65 -1.33
N LYS A 88 -5.92 15.13 -2.24
CA LYS A 88 -7.13 15.80 -2.72
C LYS A 88 -8.18 15.98 -1.61
N ILE A 89 -8.45 14.93 -0.83
CA ILE A 89 -9.45 14.97 0.24
C ILE A 89 -9.07 15.99 1.32
N TYR A 90 -7.80 16.02 1.72
CA TYR A 90 -7.33 16.90 2.79
C TYR A 90 -6.79 18.25 2.29
N GLY A 91 -6.82 18.49 0.98
CA GLY A 91 -6.36 19.75 0.39
C GLY A 91 -4.88 20.03 0.64
N LEU A 92 -4.06 19.00 0.61
CA LEU A 92 -2.60 19.04 0.75
C LEU A 92 -1.94 19.02 -0.63
N ASP A 93 -0.71 19.52 -0.73
CA ASP A 93 0.09 19.43 -1.95
C ASP A 93 0.93 18.16 -1.95
N ILE A 94 1.10 17.58 -3.14
CA ILE A 94 2.07 16.51 -3.37
C ILE A 94 3.44 17.17 -3.58
N ILE A 95 4.35 17.00 -2.64
CA ILE A 95 5.71 17.55 -2.70
C ILE A 95 6.57 16.69 -3.64
N ASN A 96 6.49 15.37 -3.49
CA ASN A 96 7.15 14.41 -4.37
C ASN A 96 6.19 13.23 -4.61
N ASP A 97 6.04 12.87 -5.87
CA ASP A 97 5.21 11.74 -6.28
C ASP A 97 6.03 10.44 -6.38
N ASN A 98 5.33 9.31 -6.30
CA ASN A 98 5.92 8.00 -6.55
C ASN A 98 7.24 7.73 -5.78
N ILE A 99 7.29 8.07 -4.49
CA ILE A 99 8.52 7.96 -3.68
C ILE A 99 8.85 6.53 -3.24
N GLN A 100 7.99 5.54 -3.48
CA GLN A 100 8.27 4.14 -3.13
C GLN A 100 9.47 3.58 -3.87
N THR A 101 10.30 2.80 -3.18
CA THR A 101 11.51 2.13 -3.71
C THR A 101 11.15 1.19 -4.87
N ILE A 102 10.12 0.34 -4.68
CA ILE A 102 9.64 -0.59 -5.71
C ILE A 102 8.48 0.07 -6.46
N LYS A 103 8.72 0.45 -7.73
CA LYS A 103 7.72 1.17 -8.53
C LYS A 103 6.53 0.30 -8.94
N LYS A 104 6.74 -1.01 -9.17
CA LYS A 104 5.66 -1.98 -9.43
C LYS A 104 5.11 -2.53 -8.12
N ASN A 105 4.49 -1.68 -7.31
CA ASN A 105 3.88 -2.06 -6.05
C ASN A 105 2.36 -2.22 -6.25
N GLN A 106 1.89 -3.47 -6.24
CA GLN A 106 0.47 -3.78 -6.47
C GLN A 106 -0.08 -4.62 -5.32
N THR A 107 -1.27 -4.27 -4.89
CA THR A 107 -2.05 -5.10 -3.98
C THR A 107 -3.10 -5.88 -4.78
N ARG A 108 -3.06 -7.20 -4.67
CA ARG A 108 -4.06 -8.08 -5.25
C ARG A 108 -5.23 -8.23 -4.30
N PHE A 109 -6.41 -7.87 -4.75
CA PHE A 109 -7.67 -8.10 -4.05
C PHE A 109 -8.39 -9.27 -4.72
N VAL A 110 -8.93 -10.18 -3.93
CA VAL A 110 -9.79 -11.27 -4.41
C VAL A 110 -11.25 -10.93 -4.12
N ILE A 111 -12.11 -11.17 -5.11
CA ILE A 111 -13.56 -10.99 -4.98
C ILE A 111 -14.14 -12.32 -4.53
N LEU A 112 -14.77 -12.30 -3.36
CA LEU A 112 -15.38 -13.48 -2.76
C LEU A 112 -16.89 -13.46 -2.98
N GLN A 113 -17.46 -14.62 -3.28
CA GLN A 113 -18.90 -14.84 -3.37
C GLN A 113 -19.28 -16.02 -2.51
N LYS A 114 -20.40 -15.92 -1.79
CA LYS A 114 -20.97 -17.05 -1.06
C LYS A 114 -21.29 -18.18 -2.02
N ILE A 115 -20.99 -19.43 -1.63
CA ILE A 115 -21.30 -20.60 -2.44
C ILE A 115 -22.81 -20.64 -2.71
N GLY A 116 -23.17 -20.66 -3.99
CA GLY A 116 -24.52 -20.74 -4.49
C GLY A 116 -24.53 -21.52 -5.81
N PRO A 117 -25.70 -21.79 -6.42
CA PRO A 117 -25.76 -22.47 -7.68
C PRO A 117 -24.98 -21.68 -8.75
N ASN A 118 -23.85 -22.23 -9.16
CA ASN A 118 -23.01 -21.66 -10.21
C ASN A 118 -23.73 -21.68 -11.55
N LYS A 119 -24.15 -20.52 -12.03
CA LYS A 119 -24.63 -20.36 -13.40
C LYS A 119 -23.44 -19.87 -14.27
N ASN A 120 -22.97 -20.76 -15.14
CA ASN A 120 -22.09 -20.47 -16.30
C ASN A 120 -20.96 -19.46 -16.06
N LEU A 121 -19.91 -19.86 -15.37
CA LEU A 121 -18.67 -19.11 -15.30
C LEU A 121 -17.65 -19.76 -16.23
N ASN A 122 -17.21 -19.01 -17.26
CA ASN A 122 -16.02 -19.38 -18.03
C ASN A 122 -14.81 -19.05 -17.16
N PHE A 123 -14.24 -20.06 -16.52
CA PHE A 123 -13.04 -19.91 -15.69
C PHE A 123 -11.80 -19.91 -16.59
N ASN A 124 -10.94 -18.93 -16.38
CA ASN A 124 -9.63 -18.83 -17.02
C ASN A 124 -8.46 -18.89 -16.02
N LYS A 125 -8.77 -19.07 -14.73
CA LYS A 125 -7.79 -19.19 -13.63
C LYS A 125 -8.24 -20.22 -12.61
N ALA A 126 -7.29 -20.87 -11.96
CA ALA A 126 -7.51 -21.77 -10.84
C ALA A 126 -6.67 -21.35 -9.64
N SER A 127 -7.23 -21.49 -8.45
CA SER A 127 -6.47 -21.39 -7.19
C SER A 127 -6.24 -22.81 -6.67
N VAL A 128 -4.99 -23.17 -6.45
CA VAL A 128 -4.60 -24.48 -5.97
C VAL A 128 -4.06 -24.34 -4.54
N LYS A 129 -4.62 -25.11 -3.61
CA LYS A 129 -4.12 -25.28 -2.25
C LYS A 129 -3.47 -26.67 -2.18
N PHE A 130 -2.24 -26.72 -1.73
CA PHE A 130 -1.53 -27.99 -1.54
C PHE A 130 -0.68 -27.93 -0.28
N GLU A 131 -0.44 -29.06 0.32
CA GLU A 131 0.50 -29.25 1.40
C GLU A 131 1.70 -30.01 0.87
N LEU A 132 2.90 -29.61 1.29
CA LEU A 132 4.14 -30.28 0.95
C LEU A 132 4.72 -30.90 2.20
N ASP A 133 5.10 -32.16 2.14
CA ASP A 133 6.02 -32.73 3.11
C ASP A 133 7.34 -31.96 3.06
N HIS A 134 7.71 -31.33 4.18
CA HIS A 134 8.91 -30.50 4.29
C HIS A 134 10.20 -31.30 4.12
N LYS A 135 10.50 -31.69 2.88
CA LYS A 135 11.82 -32.20 2.48
C LYS A 135 12.59 -31.09 1.78
N ARG A 136 13.89 -31.03 2.00
CA ARG A 136 14.78 -30.05 1.38
C ARG A 136 14.64 -30.12 -0.14
N GLY A 137 14.23 -29.02 -0.80
CA GLY A 137 14.05 -28.93 -2.24
C GLY A 137 12.62 -29.16 -2.76
N SER A 138 11.63 -29.45 -1.91
CA SER A 138 10.25 -29.73 -2.33
C SER A 138 9.60 -28.60 -3.14
N LEU A 139 9.94 -27.33 -2.89
CA LEU A 139 9.43 -26.17 -3.60
C LEU A 139 10.15 -25.93 -4.96
N SER A 140 11.38 -26.42 -5.11
CA SER A 140 12.14 -26.20 -6.37
C SER A 140 11.67 -27.09 -7.53
N LEU A 141 10.83 -28.07 -7.26
CA LEU A 141 10.25 -28.96 -8.28
C LEU A 141 8.93 -28.42 -8.88
N ILE A 142 8.40 -27.33 -8.33
CA ILE A 142 7.17 -26.68 -8.83
C ILE A 142 7.56 -25.54 -9.75
N HIS A 143 8.08 -25.86 -10.91
CA HIS A 143 8.17 -24.93 -12.04
C HIS A 143 6.99 -25.19 -12.98
N ILE A 144 6.03 -24.29 -12.95
CA ILE A 144 4.97 -24.19 -13.95
C ILE A 144 5.29 -22.99 -14.85
#